data_f7ad8435d58472f05aaff3b86a3e40f4
#
_entry.id   f7ad8435d58472f05aaff3b86a3e40f4
#
_cell.length_a   1.000
_cell.length_b   1.000
_cell.length_c   1.000
_cell.angle_alpha   90.00
_cell.angle_beta   90.00
_cell.angle_gamma   90.00
#
_symmetry.space_group_name_H-M   'P 1'
#
loop_
_entity.id
_entity.type
_entity.pdbx_description
1 polymer ?
#
loop_
_entity_poly.entity_id
_entity_poly.type
_entity_poly.pdbx_seq_one_letter_code
_entity_poly.pdbx_strand_id
1 'polypeptide(L)'
;MLTNDDKTEIRELVSRYNKAIDTGDADGYAATFTSDGEFVGIVGTFKGHDDLRAFAADYATNPEMADFASAQHWVTNLVVDGDGDDATAFSHLMMVKPDGEQGSIILVGHYDDTLRRVDGNWRFARRVVNAAAYPGNTGS
;
A
#
# COMPACT_ATOMS: atom_id res chain seq x y z
N MET A 1 8.83 19.47 -11.99
CA MET A 1 9.34 18.10 -12.14
C MET A 1 9.87 17.61 -10.80
N LEU A 2 9.61 16.38 -10.48
CA LEU A 2 10.17 15.76 -9.28
C LEU A 2 11.67 15.54 -9.44
N THR A 3 12.41 15.73 -8.35
CA THR A 3 13.84 15.41 -8.32
C THR A 3 14.06 13.90 -8.15
N ASN A 4 15.30 13.44 -8.36
CA ASN A 4 15.66 12.06 -8.08
C ASN A 4 15.49 11.74 -6.59
N ASP A 5 15.76 12.70 -5.72
CA ASP A 5 15.55 12.52 -4.27
C ASP A 5 14.07 12.34 -3.95
N ASP A 6 13.17 13.10 -4.59
CA ASP A 6 11.73 12.93 -4.42
C ASP A 6 11.30 11.51 -4.81
N LYS A 7 11.75 11.05 -5.97
CA LYS A 7 11.40 9.71 -6.46
C LYS A 7 11.95 8.61 -5.56
N THR A 8 13.16 8.79 -5.07
CA THR A 8 13.78 7.83 -4.13
C THR A 8 13.00 7.78 -2.82
N GLU A 9 12.60 8.93 -2.29
CA GLU A 9 11.80 8.98 -1.06
C GLU A 9 10.44 8.31 -1.25
N ILE A 10 9.79 8.51 -2.39
CA ILE A 10 8.50 7.88 -2.69
C ILE A 10 8.65 6.37 -2.82
N ARG A 11 9.71 5.88 -3.45
CA ARG A 11 9.99 4.44 -3.51
C ARG A 11 10.22 3.85 -2.13
N GLU A 12 10.96 4.55 -1.29
CA GLU A 12 11.19 4.15 0.10
C GLU A 12 9.87 4.15 0.89
N LEU A 13 9.00 5.12 0.65
CA LEU A 13 7.68 5.18 1.29
C LEU A 13 6.84 3.94 0.97
N VAL A 14 6.83 3.51 -0.29
CA VAL A 14 6.13 2.28 -0.70
C VAL A 14 6.68 1.07 0.04
N SER A 15 8.00 0.97 0.17
CA SER A 15 8.64 -0.13 0.90
C SER A 15 8.30 -0.11 2.38
N ARG A 16 8.26 1.07 3.00
CA ARG A 16 7.87 1.23 4.41
C ARG A 16 6.42 0.86 4.66
N TYR A 17 5.54 1.21 3.74
CA TYR A 17 4.14 0.79 3.76
C TYR A 17 4.04 -0.73 3.79
N ASN A 18 4.75 -1.40 2.87
CA ASN A 18 4.72 -2.85 2.77
C ASN A 18 5.28 -3.51 4.03
N LYS A 19 6.41 -3.02 4.53
CA LYS A 19 6.99 -3.53 5.78
C LYS A 19 6.03 -3.38 6.95
N ALA A 20 5.40 -2.22 7.08
CA ALA A 20 4.50 -1.96 8.19
C ALA A 20 3.30 -2.90 8.19
N ILE A 21 2.63 -3.05 7.04
CA ILE A 21 1.46 -3.95 6.95
C ILE A 21 1.85 -5.41 7.10
N ASP A 22 2.99 -5.81 6.57
CA ASP A 22 3.45 -7.20 6.63
C ASP A 22 3.95 -7.61 8.01
N THR A 23 4.38 -6.66 8.85
CA THR A 23 4.94 -6.94 10.17
C THR A 23 4.02 -6.55 11.33
N GLY A 24 2.80 -6.09 11.04
CA GLY A 24 1.85 -5.72 12.10
C GLY A 24 2.15 -4.39 12.78
N ASP A 25 2.87 -3.49 12.12
CA ASP A 25 3.18 -2.15 12.64
C ASP A 25 2.08 -1.17 12.25
N ALA A 26 1.02 -1.11 13.05
CA ALA A 26 -0.14 -0.27 12.76
C ALA A 26 0.20 1.23 12.78
N ASP A 27 1.04 1.66 13.70
CA ASP A 27 1.47 3.07 13.76
C ASP A 27 2.33 3.44 12.56
N GLY A 28 3.27 2.58 12.18
CA GLY A 28 4.10 2.77 10.99
C GLY A 28 3.27 2.80 9.71
N TYR A 29 2.25 1.94 9.63
CA TYR A 29 1.31 1.93 8.50
C TYR A 29 0.58 3.28 8.37
N ALA A 30 -0.06 3.74 9.45
CA ALA A 30 -0.78 5.01 9.44
C ALA A 30 0.14 6.19 9.10
N ALA A 31 1.39 6.17 9.60
CA ALA A 31 2.36 7.23 9.37
C ALA A 31 2.79 7.38 7.91
N THR A 32 2.53 6.39 7.05
CA THR A 32 2.81 6.52 5.61
C THR A 32 1.79 7.39 4.88
N PHE A 33 0.67 7.71 5.53
CA PHE A 33 -0.41 8.53 4.97
C PHE A 33 -0.37 9.94 5.55
N THR A 34 -0.94 10.89 4.80
CA THR A 34 -1.25 12.22 5.35
C THR A 34 -2.29 12.09 6.47
N SER A 35 -2.46 13.13 7.29
CA SER A 35 -3.40 13.08 8.42
C SER A 35 -4.85 12.79 8.00
N ASP A 36 -5.21 13.18 6.78
CA ASP A 36 -6.52 12.90 6.17
C ASP A 36 -6.44 11.85 5.06
N GLY A 37 -5.36 11.11 5.01
CA GLY A 37 -5.11 10.12 3.96
C GLY A 37 -6.13 8.99 3.93
N GLU A 38 -6.30 8.41 2.76
CA GLU A 38 -7.33 7.41 2.51
C GLU A 38 -6.74 6.17 1.83
N PHE A 39 -7.08 5.00 2.37
CA PHE A 39 -6.81 3.73 1.73
C PHE A 39 -8.11 3.11 1.23
N VAL A 40 -8.20 2.92 -0.08
CA VAL A 40 -9.33 2.22 -0.73
C VAL A 40 -8.86 0.79 -0.99
N GLY A 41 -9.20 -0.08 -0.08
CA GLY A 41 -8.80 -1.49 -0.12
C GLY A 41 -9.89 -2.38 -0.71
N ILE A 42 -9.57 -3.67 -0.79
CA ILE A 42 -10.52 -4.69 -1.29
C ILE A 42 -11.68 -4.85 -0.30
N VAL A 43 -11.40 -4.73 0.99
CA VAL A 43 -12.39 -4.96 2.06
C VAL A 43 -13.09 -3.70 2.54
N GLY A 44 -12.71 -2.53 2.04
CA GLY A 44 -13.34 -1.27 2.43
C GLY A 44 -12.42 -0.07 2.26
N THR A 45 -12.95 1.08 2.65
CA THR A 45 -12.25 2.36 2.60
C THR A 45 -11.99 2.86 4.02
N PHE A 46 -10.75 3.28 4.29
CA PHE A 46 -10.30 3.72 5.61
C PHE A 46 -9.67 5.10 5.46
N LYS A 47 -10.13 6.06 6.24
CA LYS A 47 -9.72 7.46 6.12
C LYS A 47 -9.28 8.03 7.46
N GLY A 48 -8.13 8.71 7.46
CA GLY A 48 -7.53 9.30 8.64
C GLY A 48 -6.67 8.30 9.43
N HIS A 49 -5.75 8.83 10.24
CA HIS A 49 -4.79 7.98 10.94
C HIS A 49 -5.44 6.98 11.91
N ASP A 50 -6.53 7.38 12.58
CA ASP A 50 -7.20 6.47 13.53
C ASP A 50 -7.80 5.26 12.80
N ASP A 51 -8.50 5.50 11.69
CA ASP A 51 -9.10 4.43 10.88
C ASP A 51 -8.03 3.56 10.24
N LEU A 52 -6.96 4.18 9.71
CA LEU A 52 -5.86 3.46 9.08
C LEU A 52 -5.13 2.57 10.09
N ARG A 53 -4.89 3.08 11.28
CA ARG A 53 -4.27 2.31 12.37
C ARG A 53 -5.16 1.15 12.79
N ALA A 54 -6.47 1.39 12.95
CA ALA A 54 -7.42 0.35 13.30
C ALA A 54 -7.50 -0.73 12.22
N PHE A 55 -7.49 -0.36 10.95
CA PHE A 55 -7.46 -1.31 9.84
C PHE A 55 -6.20 -2.20 9.90
N ALA A 56 -5.03 -1.61 10.06
CA ALA A 56 -3.78 -2.37 10.10
C ALA A 56 -3.71 -3.31 11.30
N ALA A 57 -4.22 -2.88 12.46
CA ALA A 57 -4.29 -3.72 13.64
C ALA A 57 -5.27 -4.89 13.45
N ASP A 58 -6.44 -4.65 12.87
CA ASP A 58 -7.41 -5.70 12.55
C ASP A 58 -6.84 -6.67 11.51
N TYR A 59 -6.20 -6.17 10.48
CA TYR A 59 -5.54 -6.98 9.45
C TYR A 59 -4.57 -7.99 10.07
N ALA A 60 -3.80 -7.56 11.06
CA ALA A 60 -2.79 -8.41 11.69
C ALA A 60 -3.38 -9.50 12.61
N THR A 61 -4.57 -9.31 13.16
CA THR A 61 -5.12 -10.15 14.22
C THR A 61 -6.44 -10.83 13.91
N ASN A 62 -7.18 -10.34 12.91
CA ASN A 62 -8.48 -10.92 12.54
C ASN A 62 -8.27 -12.26 11.85
N PRO A 63 -8.83 -13.38 12.38
CA PRO A 63 -8.68 -14.69 11.75
C PRO A 63 -9.17 -14.77 10.31
N GLU A 64 -10.14 -13.94 9.92
CA GLU A 64 -10.64 -13.88 8.54
C GLU A 64 -9.62 -13.31 7.57
N MET A 65 -8.63 -12.57 8.07
CA MET A 65 -7.56 -11.97 7.30
C MET A 65 -6.25 -12.78 7.36
N ALA A 66 -6.27 -13.94 8.01
CA ALA A 66 -5.04 -14.69 8.31
C ALA A 66 -4.22 -15.04 7.06
N ASP A 67 -4.85 -15.38 5.96
CA ASP A 67 -4.13 -15.69 4.72
C ASP A 67 -3.39 -14.47 4.17
N PHE A 68 -4.01 -13.30 4.24
CA PHE A 68 -3.36 -12.05 3.82
C PHE A 68 -2.29 -11.62 4.82
N ALA A 69 -2.58 -11.71 6.13
CA ALA A 69 -1.65 -11.29 7.18
C ALA A 69 -0.38 -12.13 7.21
N SER A 70 -0.45 -13.39 6.77
CA SER A 70 0.72 -14.28 6.67
C SER A 70 1.45 -14.16 5.34
N ALA A 71 0.95 -13.37 4.40
CA ALA A 71 1.56 -13.13 3.10
C ALA A 71 2.43 -11.87 3.13
N GLN A 72 3.23 -11.74 2.08
CA GLN A 72 4.09 -10.58 1.87
C GLN A 72 3.58 -9.78 0.67
N HIS A 73 3.63 -8.45 0.78
CA HIS A 73 3.35 -7.56 -0.35
C HIS A 73 4.62 -7.38 -1.18
N TRP A 74 4.59 -7.85 -2.41
CA TRP A 74 5.68 -7.65 -3.37
C TRP A 74 5.21 -6.66 -4.42
N VAL A 75 5.91 -5.53 -4.52
CA VAL A 75 5.52 -4.42 -5.41
C VAL A 75 6.62 -4.20 -6.44
N THR A 76 6.22 -4.00 -7.68
CA THR A 76 7.15 -3.82 -8.80
C THR A 76 6.57 -2.87 -9.85
N ASN A 77 7.41 -2.47 -10.81
CA ASN A 77 7.03 -1.60 -11.92
C ASN A 77 6.49 -0.26 -11.43
N LEU A 78 7.15 0.30 -10.43
CA LEU A 78 6.74 1.57 -9.85
C LEU A 78 7.10 2.73 -10.77
N VAL A 79 6.09 3.49 -11.17
CA VAL A 79 6.23 4.72 -11.96
C VAL A 79 5.74 5.89 -11.12
N VAL A 80 6.58 6.91 -10.97
CA VAL A 80 6.28 8.10 -10.18
C VAL A 80 6.32 9.33 -11.06
N ASP A 81 5.24 10.10 -11.06
CA ASP A 81 5.12 11.35 -11.79
C ASP A 81 4.64 12.44 -10.83
N GLY A 82 4.94 13.69 -11.17
CA GLY A 82 4.46 14.80 -10.36
C GLY A 82 5.24 16.08 -10.55
N ASP A 83 4.85 17.07 -9.75
CA ASP A 83 5.48 18.38 -9.76
C ASP A 83 5.24 19.08 -8.43
N GLY A 84 6.25 19.80 -7.92
CA GLY A 84 6.17 20.49 -6.65
C GLY A 84 5.94 19.53 -5.49
N ASP A 85 4.84 19.73 -4.77
CA ASP A 85 4.48 18.96 -3.59
C ASP A 85 3.43 17.88 -3.86
N ASP A 86 3.09 17.63 -5.11
CA ASP A 86 2.09 16.66 -5.53
C ASP A 86 2.71 15.62 -6.46
N ALA A 87 2.31 14.36 -6.26
CA ALA A 87 2.77 13.26 -7.09
C ALA A 87 1.69 12.21 -7.24
N THR A 88 1.85 11.41 -8.29
CA THR A 88 1.11 10.18 -8.49
C THR A 88 2.09 9.02 -8.63
N ALA A 89 1.65 7.83 -8.25
CA ALA A 89 2.43 6.62 -8.45
C ALA A 89 1.53 5.48 -8.91
N PHE A 90 2.07 4.66 -9.77
CA PHE A 90 1.46 3.41 -10.19
C PHE A 90 2.43 2.28 -9.87
N SER A 91 1.91 1.14 -9.43
CA SER A 91 2.74 -0.06 -9.22
C SER A 91 1.92 -1.33 -9.34
N HIS A 92 2.58 -2.42 -9.70
CA HIS A 92 1.96 -3.74 -9.62
C HIS A 92 2.16 -4.32 -8.23
N LEU A 93 1.14 -5.08 -7.78
CA LEU A 93 1.15 -5.76 -6.49
C LEU A 93 0.98 -7.26 -6.72
N MET A 94 1.77 -8.03 -6.01
CA MET A 94 1.62 -9.46 -5.85
C MET A 94 1.75 -9.79 -4.37
N MET A 95 0.77 -10.52 -3.82
CA MET A 95 0.89 -11.04 -2.47
C MET A 95 1.35 -12.48 -2.52
N VAL A 96 2.42 -12.78 -1.80
CA VAL A 96 3.06 -14.09 -1.76
C VAL A 96 2.95 -14.65 -0.36
N LYS A 97 2.30 -15.82 -0.24
CA LYS A 97 2.20 -16.54 1.03
C LYS A 97 3.31 -17.57 1.11
N PRO A 98 4.26 -17.42 2.05
CA PRO A 98 5.31 -18.41 2.25
C PRO A 98 4.73 -19.75 2.70
N ASP A 99 5.29 -20.85 2.17
CA ASP A 99 4.92 -22.22 2.53
C ASP A 99 6.19 -23.06 2.50
N GLY A 100 6.86 -23.18 3.65
CA GLY A 100 8.14 -23.85 3.74
C GLY A 100 9.20 -23.15 2.89
N GLU A 101 9.77 -23.87 1.92
CA GLU A 101 10.76 -23.33 0.98
C GLU A 101 10.13 -22.75 -0.29
N GLN A 102 8.82 -22.75 -0.36
CA GLN A 102 8.06 -22.26 -1.52
C GLN A 102 7.14 -21.13 -1.12
N GLY A 103 6.51 -20.52 -2.10
CA GLY A 103 5.51 -19.51 -1.88
C GLY A 103 4.38 -19.64 -2.90
N SER A 104 3.18 -19.20 -2.49
CA SER A 104 2.00 -19.19 -3.35
C SER A 104 1.57 -17.75 -3.59
N ILE A 105 1.27 -17.42 -4.84
CA ILE A 105 0.68 -16.12 -5.16
C ILE A 105 -0.80 -16.21 -4.84
N ILE A 106 -1.27 -15.40 -3.89
CA ILE A 106 -2.67 -15.41 -3.46
C ILE A 106 -3.47 -14.21 -3.93
N LEU A 107 -2.79 -13.17 -4.44
CA LEU A 107 -3.46 -12.00 -4.99
C LEU A 107 -2.52 -11.30 -5.96
N VAL A 108 -3.08 -10.82 -7.05
CA VAL A 108 -2.38 -10.00 -8.04
C VAL A 108 -3.22 -8.77 -8.30
N GLY A 109 -2.60 -7.60 -8.34
CA GLY A 109 -3.32 -6.35 -8.54
C GLY A 109 -2.38 -5.21 -8.89
N HIS A 110 -2.88 -3.99 -8.74
CA HIS A 110 -2.07 -2.80 -8.89
C HIS A 110 -2.55 -1.72 -7.92
N TYR A 111 -1.65 -0.80 -7.62
CA TYR A 111 -1.94 0.40 -6.86
C TYR A 111 -1.98 1.62 -7.76
N ASP A 112 -2.95 2.48 -7.49
CA ASP A 112 -2.99 3.85 -7.99
C ASP A 112 -2.90 4.78 -6.79
N ASP A 113 -1.84 5.58 -6.74
CA ASP A 113 -1.52 6.40 -5.58
C ASP A 113 -1.54 7.88 -5.93
N THR A 114 -2.07 8.68 -5.02
CA THR A 114 -1.89 10.13 -4.97
C THR A 114 -1.05 10.44 -3.73
N LEU A 115 0.01 11.22 -3.91
CA LEU A 115 0.94 11.54 -2.84
C LEU A 115 1.06 13.06 -2.68
N ARG A 116 1.39 13.48 -1.48
CA ARG A 116 1.64 14.87 -1.14
C ARG A 116 2.86 14.99 -0.24
N ARG A 117 3.67 16.02 -0.48
CA ARG A 117 4.76 16.36 0.44
C ARG A 117 4.22 17.29 1.51
N VAL A 118 4.31 16.87 2.77
CA VAL A 118 3.84 17.61 3.94
C VAL A 118 5.01 17.72 4.92
N ASP A 119 5.34 18.95 5.30
CA ASP A 119 6.46 19.23 6.21
C ASP A 119 7.77 18.58 5.74
N GLY A 120 8.00 18.63 4.43
CA GLY A 120 9.20 18.09 3.81
C GLY A 120 9.20 16.58 3.57
N ASN A 121 8.12 15.88 3.90
CA ASN A 121 8.04 14.42 3.77
C ASN A 121 6.91 14.00 2.85
N TRP A 122 7.20 13.08 1.94
CA TRP A 122 6.18 12.49 1.08
C TRP A 122 5.30 11.51 1.86
N ARG A 123 3.99 11.56 1.60
CA ARG A 123 2.97 10.70 2.23
C ARG A 123 1.91 10.36 1.20
N PHE A 124 1.24 9.22 1.38
CA PHE A 124 0.06 8.90 0.60
C PHE A 124 -1.08 9.80 1.03
N ALA A 125 -1.63 10.58 0.08
CA ALA A 125 -2.91 11.27 0.27
C ALA A 125 -4.07 10.31 0.02
N ARG A 126 -3.89 9.41 -0.97
CA ARG A 126 -4.86 8.37 -1.29
C ARG A 126 -4.15 7.20 -1.94
N ARG A 127 -4.45 6.01 -1.49
CA ARG A 127 -3.94 4.79 -2.10
C ARG A 127 -5.09 3.87 -2.44
N VAL A 128 -5.19 3.45 -3.71
CA VAL A 128 -6.24 2.56 -4.19
C VAL A 128 -5.61 1.26 -4.68
N VAL A 129 -6.11 0.14 -4.17
CA VAL A 129 -5.72 -1.18 -4.68
C VAL A 129 -6.81 -1.70 -5.60
N ASN A 130 -6.42 -2.17 -6.79
CA ASN A 130 -7.29 -2.70 -7.83
C ASN A 130 -6.90 -4.14 -8.12
N ALA A 131 -7.55 -5.08 -7.44
CA ALA A 131 -7.32 -6.52 -7.68
C ALA A 131 -8.22 -7.06 -8.81
N ALA A 132 -9.43 -6.51 -8.93
CA ALA A 132 -10.42 -6.97 -9.91
C ALA A 132 -10.10 -6.59 -11.37
N ALA A 133 -9.05 -5.80 -11.60
CA ALA A 133 -8.71 -5.32 -12.94
C ALA A 133 -8.00 -6.36 -13.81
N TYR A 134 -7.70 -7.54 -13.28
CA TYR A 134 -6.94 -8.55 -14.00
C TYR A 134 -7.84 -9.38 -14.92
N PRO A 135 -7.32 -9.72 -16.12
CA PRO A 135 -8.01 -10.67 -16.99
C PRO A 135 -8.30 -11.99 -16.25
N GLY A 136 -9.53 -12.48 -16.35
CA GLY A 136 -9.96 -13.67 -15.64
C GLY A 136 -10.50 -13.43 -14.24
N ASN A 137 -10.30 -12.23 -13.70
CA ASN A 137 -10.87 -11.80 -12.43
C ASN A 137 -11.80 -10.61 -12.70
N THR A 138 -12.93 -10.88 -13.29
CA THR A 138 -13.82 -9.85 -13.82
C THR A 138 -14.83 -9.33 -12.81
N GLY A 139 -14.69 -9.66 -11.57
CA GLY A 139 -15.62 -9.23 -10.52
C GLY A 139 -16.97 -9.96 -10.56
N SER A 140 -17.04 -10.97 -11.34
CA SER A 140 -18.22 -11.81 -11.41
C SER A 140 -18.25 -12.78 -10.25
#